data_9c120efb638dd15f30ea0ef2025f8483
#
_entry.id   9c120efb638dd15f30ea0ef2025f8483
#
_cell.length_a   1.000
_cell.length_b   1.000
_cell.length_c   1.000
_cell.angle_alpha   90.00
_cell.angle_beta   90.00
_cell.angle_gamma   90.00
#
_symmetry.space_group_name_H-M   'P 1'
#
loop_
_entity.id
_entity.type
_entity.pdbx_description
1 polymer ?
#
loop_
_entity_poly.entity_id
_entity_poly.type
_entity_poly.pdbx_seq_one_letter_code
_entity_poly.pdbx_strand_id
1 'polypeptide(L)'
;MATIRSRLHTPEIRADSQQITNNNNDGQQQGKEATKNAEPKEKSDPMIYIIFVSLLFDLLAFTIILPLLPSLLEYYRVNDSSGLYNVLTERIRWFQQLLGAPERYISVLFGGFLGSMFSFLQFLASPIVGGLSDYYGRKPVLLVCASGIALSYLLWACSSNFALFVLARFVGGISKGNISLCMSVITDVSSVKTRGRGMALVGVAFSLGFIVGPMIGAMFAIFSNKSASGGAWFVLPSLLALGLALGDLLVLSCCLRETLPKEKRVKEISSALSYGLQLLNVSSIFRFAAIKNVPKKDTDALRSIGLIYFLYLFLYSGLEFTVTFLMYHKFGYTSMDQAKMFLTTGVIMTLIQGSVVRRLPDAKIKSYAIFSLYLIVPAFVLVGLAEGSGMLYAGMILFAISTAFAVTCLTTLVSKYGNDDQKGSVLGIFRSLGALARALGPVVGSIAFWCVGSKITYIAGGIMLLYPALALQRARI
;
A
#
# COMPACT_ATOMS: atom_id res chain seq x y z
N MET A 1 49.00 -47.81 35.81
CA MET A 1 48.67 -49.15 35.25
C MET A 1 47.81 -48.90 34.02
N ALA A 2 48.20 -49.14 32.97
CA ALA A 2 48.81 -49.85 31.86
C ALA A 2 48.25 -49.17 30.59
N THR A 3 49.00 -48.40 29.85
CA THR A 3 49.81 -48.77 28.68
C THR A 3 49.15 -49.76 27.70
N ILE A 4 48.85 -49.34 26.48
CA ILE A 4 49.25 -50.02 25.23
C ILE A 4 49.22 -49.00 24.05
N ARG A 5 50.39 -48.98 23.39
CA ARG A 5 50.78 -48.31 22.12
C ARG A 5 50.35 -49.08 20.90
N SER A 6 50.42 -48.37 19.78
CA SER A 6 50.87 -48.73 18.39
C SER A 6 49.72 -48.77 17.37
N ARG A 7 49.82 -48.34 16.12
CA ARG A 7 50.99 -48.17 15.22
C ARG A 7 50.56 -47.26 14.05
N LEU A 8 51.49 -46.45 13.61
CA LEU A 8 51.57 -45.79 12.30
C LEU A 8 51.62 -46.80 11.15
N HIS A 9 50.94 -46.49 10.03
CA HIS A 9 51.33 -46.99 8.71
C HIS A 9 51.11 -45.90 7.68
N THR A 10 52.19 -45.34 7.19
CA THR A 10 52.37 -44.71 5.91
C THR A 10 52.70 -45.76 4.84
N PRO A 11 52.27 -45.57 3.59
CA PRO A 11 53.11 -45.99 2.46
C PRO A 11 53.46 -44.87 1.49
N GLU A 12 54.63 -45.02 1.06
CA GLU A 12 55.52 -44.36 0.17
C GLU A 12 54.99 -43.87 -1.18
N ILE A 13 55.64 -42.79 -1.59
CA ILE A 13 55.70 -42.20 -2.90
C ILE A 13 56.42 -43.16 -3.88
N ARG A 14 55.79 -43.43 -5.04
CA ARG A 14 56.52 -43.80 -6.27
C ARG A 14 56.22 -42.85 -7.37
N ALA A 15 57.21 -42.14 -7.80
CA ALA A 15 57.27 -41.41 -9.03
C ALA A 15 57.32 -42.37 -10.23
N ASP A 16 56.50 -42.08 -11.25
CA ASP A 16 56.82 -42.47 -12.62
C ASP A 16 56.43 -41.33 -13.56
N SER A 17 57.47 -40.79 -14.11
CA SER A 17 57.45 -39.81 -15.22
C SER A 17 57.23 -40.58 -16.53
N GLN A 18 56.23 -40.18 -17.31
CA GLN A 18 56.24 -40.10 -18.78
C GLN A 18 54.83 -39.91 -19.33
N GLN A 19 54.54 -38.84 -19.91
CA GLN A 19 54.15 -38.56 -21.32
C GLN A 19 53.35 -37.27 -21.43
N ILE A 20 54.05 -36.26 -21.86
CA ILE A 20 53.48 -35.05 -22.50
C ILE A 20 53.17 -35.45 -23.93
N THR A 21 51.89 -35.50 -24.32
CA THR A 21 51.41 -35.10 -25.65
C THR A 21 49.88 -35.09 -25.73
N ASN A 22 49.38 -33.98 -26.24
CA ASN A 22 48.07 -33.74 -26.86
C ASN A 22 46.80 -33.97 -26.05
N ASN A 23 46.18 -32.85 -25.66
CA ASN A 23 44.77 -32.65 -25.95
C ASN A 23 44.38 -31.15 -25.77
N ASN A 24 44.50 -30.39 -26.85
CA ASN A 24 43.96 -29.05 -27.01
C ASN A 24 42.53 -29.07 -27.61
N ASN A 25 41.67 -29.99 -27.21
CA ASN A 25 40.28 -30.04 -27.77
C ASN A 25 39.15 -30.17 -26.76
N ASP A 26 39.43 -30.28 -25.46
CA ASP A 26 38.33 -30.46 -24.46
C ASP A 26 37.82 -29.14 -23.84
N GLY A 27 38.44 -28.00 -24.15
CA GLY A 27 38.03 -26.68 -23.62
C GLY A 27 36.78 -26.07 -24.28
N GLN A 28 36.30 -26.61 -25.41
CA GLN A 28 35.11 -26.06 -26.10
C GLN A 28 33.83 -26.85 -25.88
N GLN A 29 33.86 -28.05 -25.32
CA GLN A 29 32.65 -28.82 -25.03
C GLN A 29 32.09 -28.55 -23.60
N GLN A 30 32.91 -28.22 -22.61
CA GLN A 30 32.44 -27.87 -21.27
C GLN A 30 31.76 -26.48 -21.22
N GLY A 31 32.05 -25.58 -22.13
CA GLY A 31 31.36 -24.28 -22.25
C GLY A 31 29.94 -24.34 -22.88
N LYS A 32 29.60 -25.45 -23.55
CA LYS A 32 28.27 -25.65 -24.17
C LYS A 32 27.31 -26.49 -23.35
N GLU A 33 27.77 -27.25 -22.36
CA GLU A 33 26.91 -28.00 -21.44
C GLU A 33 26.47 -27.18 -20.24
N ALA A 34 27.21 -26.13 -19.83
CA ALA A 34 26.80 -25.23 -18.73
C ALA A 34 25.61 -24.31 -19.08
N THR A 35 25.21 -24.25 -20.34
CA THR A 35 24.05 -23.41 -20.78
C THR A 35 22.74 -24.19 -20.96
N LYS A 36 22.74 -25.51 -20.71
CA LYS A 36 21.52 -26.35 -20.95
C LYS A 36 20.72 -26.73 -19.70
N ASN A 37 21.17 -26.38 -18.50
CA ASN A 37 20.41 -26.64 -17.25
C ASN A 37 19.81 -25.35 -16.68
N ALA A 38 19.18 -24.50 -17.52
CA ALA A 38 18.20 -23.55 -17.02
C ALA A 38 16.99 -24.36 -16.57
N GLU A 39 16.82 -24.52 -15.25
CA GLU A 39 15.58 -25.07 -14.68
C GLU A 39 14.38 -24.44 -15.41
N PRO A 40 13.38 -25.24 -15.87
CA PRO A 40 12.24 -24.70 -16.58
C PRO A 40 11.58 -23.63 -15.68
N LYS A 41 11.45 -22.40 -16.18
CA LYS A 41 10.81 -21.31 -15.46
C LYS A 41 9.42 -21.77 -15.07
N GLU A 42 9.21 -22.05 -13.80
CA GLU A 42 7.93 -22.44 -13.25
C GLU A 42 6.88 -21.40 -13.68
N LYS A 43 5.85 -21.86 -14.40
CA LYS A 43 4.78 -21.00 -14.93
C LYS A 43 3.94 -20.48 -13.76
N SER A 44 3.67 -19.19 -13.74
CA SER A 44 2.77 -18.58 -12.76
C SER A 44 1.35 -19.09 -12.96
N ASP A 45 0.62 -19.39 -11.88
CA ASP A 45 -0.79 -19.81 -11.95
C ASP A 45 -1.63 -18.68 -12.59
N PRO A 46 -2.55 -18.99 -13.51
CA PRO A 46 -3.44 -17.99 -14.14
C PRO A 46 -4.24 -17.15 -13.13
N MET A 47 -4.53 -17.69 -11.95
CA MET A 47 -5.24 -16.96 -10.88
C MET A 47 -4.52 -15.66 -10.47
N ILE A 48 -3.19 -15.61 -10.57
CA ILE A 48 -2.40 -14.41 -10.27
C ILE A 48 -2.77 -13.26 -11.22
N TYR A 49 -2.99 -13.54 -12.50
CA TYR A 49 -3.38 -12.53 -13.49
C TYR A 49 -4.83 -12.08 -13.30
N ILE A 50 -5.73 -12.99 -12.90
CA ILE A 50 -7.12 -12.66 -12.56
C ILE A 50 -7.14 -11.69 -11.37
N ILE A 51 -6.38 -11.99 -10.31
CA ILE A 51 -6.25 -11.10 -9.16
C ILE A 51 -5.60 -9.75 -9.54
N PHE A 52 -4.64 -9.74 -10.47
CA PHE A 52 -4.06 -8.50 -10.98
C PHE A 52 -5.11 -7.62 -11.67
N VAL A 53 -5.95 -8.20 -12.55
CA VAL A 53 -7.02 -7.47 -13.26
C VAL A 53 -8.07 -6.97 -12.27
N SER A 54 -8.48 -7.81 -11.33
CA SER A 54 -9.41 -7.45 -10.25
C SER A 54 -8.89 -6.26 -9.43
N LEU A 55 -7.65 -6.34 -8.94
CA LEU A 55 -7.02 -5.24 -8.21
C LEU A 55 -6.89 -3.96 -9.06
N LEU A 56 -6.62 -4.10 -10.35
CA LEU A 56 -6.54 -2.94 -11.24
C LEU A 56 -7.88 -2.22 -11.35
N PHE A 57 -8.99 -2.94 -11.57
CA PHE A 57 -10.33 -2.36 -11.60
C PHE A 57 -10.70 -1.71 -10.27
N ASP A 58 -10.46 -2.40 -9.16
CA ASP A 58 -10.74 -1.91 -7.82
C ASP A 58 -9.94 -0.64 -7.47
N LEU A 59 -8.64 -0.59 -7.84
CA LEU A 59 -7.79 0.57 -7.59
C LEU A 59 -8.08 1.74 -8.51
N LEU A 60 -8.40 1.49 -9.78
CA LEU A 60 -8.89 2.54 -10.68
C LEU A 60 -10.15 3.19 -10.13
N ALA A 61 -11.16 2.39 -9.75
CA ALA A 61 -12.40 2.89 -9.16
C ALA A 61 -12.15 3.69 -7.87
N PHE A 62 -11.25 3.18 -7.01
CA PHE A 62 -10.92 3.83 -5.75
C PHE A 62 -10.24 5.18 -5.92
N THR A 63 -9.34 5.32 -6.89
CA THR A 63 -8.51 6.51 -7.05
C THR A 63 -9.17 7.64 -7.84
N ILE A 64 -10.26 7.35 -8.56
CA ILE A 64 -11.08 8.36 -9.26
C ILE A 64 -11.48 9.53 -8.34
N ILE A 65 -11.82 9.26 -7.08
CA ILE A 65 -12.31 10.28 -6.15
C ILE A 65 -11.22 11.22 -5.63
N LEU A 66 -9.95 10.82 -5.66
CA LEU A 66 -8.87 11.56 -4.99
C LEU A 66 -8.77 13.04 -5.43
N PRO A 67 -8.70 13.37 -6.73
CA PRO A 67 -8.65 14.76 -7.16
C PRO A 67 -10.00 15.48 -7.06
N LEU A 68 -11.09 14.74 -6.85
CA LEU A 68 -12.44 15.26 -6.78
C LEU A 68 -12.84 15.66 -5.36
N LEU A 69 -12.16 15.11 -4.35
CA LEU A 69 -12.58 15.20 -2.95
C LEU A 69 -12.72 16.66 -2.45
N PRO A 70 -11.79 17.59 -2.71
CA PRO A 70 -11.95 18.99 -2.31
C PRO A 70 -13.19 19.63 -2.92
N SER A 71 -13.41 19.44 -4.22
CA SER A 71 -14.57 19.96 -4.96
C SER A 71 -15.89 19.33 -4.52
N LEU A 72 -15.89 18.03 -4.15
CA LEU A 72 -17.04 17.34 -3.59
C LEU A 72 -17.46 17.91 -2.24
N LEU A 73 -16.50 18.16 -1.36
CA LEU A 73 -16.77 18.76 -0.05
C LEU A 73 -17.32 20.17 -0.18
N GLU A 74 -16.81 20.95 -1.15
CA GLU A 74 -17.36 22.27 -1.45
C GLU A 74 -18.77 22.19 -2.01
N TYR A 75 -19.06 21.23 -2.90
CA TYR A 75 -20.40 20.98 -3.40
C TYR A 75 -21.39 20.69 -2.26
N TYR A 76 -21.05 19.78 -1.34
CA TYR A 76 -21.94 19.44 -0.21
C TYR A 76 -22.04 20.59 0.82
N ARG A 77 -21.02 21.42 0.94
CA ARG A 77 -21.08 22.63 1.78
C ARG A 77 -22.25 23.55 1.34
N VAL A 78 -22.46 23.65 0.02
CA VAL A 78 -23.50 24.52 -0.56
C VAL A 78 -24.86 23.82 -0.68
N ASN A 79 -24.88 22.52 -1.01
CA ASN A 79 -26.08 21.82 -1.44
C ASN A 79 -26.57 20.74 -0.45
N ASP A 80 -26.02 20.66 0.77
CA ASP A 80 -26.43 19.62 1.72
C ASP A 80 -27.85 19.85 2.26
N SER A 81 -28.80 19.00 1.86
CA SER A 81 -30.17 19.02 2.35
C SER A 81 -30.36 18.23 3.65
N SER A 82 -29.39 17.39 4.05
CA SER A 82 -29.48 16.57 5.26
C SER A 82 -29.23 17.38 6.55
N GLY A 83 -28.56 18.54 6.42
CA GLY A 83 -28.11 19.34 7.55
C GLY A 83 -26.89 18.76 8.28
N LEU A 84 -26.43 17.54 7.94
CA LEU A 84 -25.29 16.89 8.59
C LEU A 84 -24.00 17.69 8.44
N TYR A 85 -23.77 18.28 7.24
CA TYR A 85 -22.62 19.12 7.00
C TYR A 85 -22.58 20.32 7.95
N ASN A 86 -23.75 20.98 8.12
CA ASN A 86 -23.87 22.14 9.02
C ASN A 86 -23.69 21.76 10.48
N VAL A 87 -24.33 20.67 10.93
CA VAL A 87 -24.18 20.16 12.30
C VAL A 87 -22.72 19.85 12.63
N LEU A 88 -22.01 19.16 11.72
CA LEU A 88 -20.59 18.87 11.91
C LEU A 88 -19.74 20.15 11.86
N THR A 89 -20.07 21.10 10.99
CA THR A 89 -19.39 22.40 10.92
C THR A 89 -19.54 23.18 12.21
N GLU A 90 -20.73 23.20 12.84
CA GLU A 90 -20.95 23.85 14.13
C GLU A 90 -20.12 23.19 15.25
N ARG A 91 -20.06 21.85 15.28
CA ARG A 91 -19.18 21.13 16.23
C ARG A 91 -17.72 21.46 16.04
N ILE A 92 -17.29 21.55 14.79
CA ILE A 92 -15.91 21.95 14.46
C ILE A 92 -15.65 23.40 14.83
N ARG A 93 -16.59 24.32 14.59
CA ARG A 93 -16.46 25.73 15.02
C ARG A 93 -16.33 25.87 16.52
N TRP A 94 -17.10 25.11 17.30
CA TRP A 94 -16.93 25.07 18.75
C TRP A 94 -15.51 24.63 19.13
N PHE A 95 -15.01 23.56 18.52
CA PHE A 95 -13.65 23.05 18.74
C PHE A 95 -12.57 24.05 18.24
N GLN A 96 -12.85 24.76 17.16
CA GLN A 96 -12.02 25.81 16.59
C GLN A 96 -11.85 27.00 17.55
N GLN A 97 -12.94 27.47 18.15
CA GLN A 97 -12.90 28.55 19.15
C GLN A 97 -12.04 28.15 20.35
N LEU A 98 -12.10 26.87 20.74
CA LEU A 98 -11.28 26.32 21.82
C LEU A 98 -9.78 26.32 21.50
N LEU A 99 -9.42 26.07 20.23
CA LEU A 99 -8.04 25.96 19.76
C LEU A 99 -7.47 27.26 19.12
N GLY A 100 -8.30 28.27 18.86
CA GLY A 100 -7.90 29.49 18.17
C GLY A 100 -7.49 29.30 16.71
N ALA A 101 -7.98 28.24 16.02
CA ALA A 101 -7.56 27.90 14.67
C ALA A 101 -8.30 28.72 13.58
N PRO A 102 -7.70 28.96 12.39
CA PRO A 102 -8.30 29.73 11.29
C PRO A 102 -9.51 29.05 10.65
N GLU A 103 -10.52 29.83 10.24
CA GLU A 103 -11.76 29.28 9.60
C GLU A 103 -11.55 28.67 8.21
N ARG A 104 -10.51 29.09 7.49
CA ARG A 104 -10.37 28.85 6.05
C ARG A 104 -10.08 27.41 5.60
N TYR A 105 -9.79 26.48 6.51
CA TYR A 105 -9.39 25.10 6.13
C TYR A 105 -10.32 24.02 6.68
N ILE A 106 -11.59 24.33 6.94
CA ILE A 106 -12.57 23.36 7.45
C ILE A 106 -12.74 22.16 6.49
N SER A 107 -12.70 22.38 5.18
CA SER A 107 -12.78 21.28 4.18
C SER A 107 -11.62 20.29 4.28
N VAL A 108 -10.43 20.75 4.67
CA VAL A 108 -9.26 19.87 4.90
C VAL A 108 -9.53 18.93 6.06
N LEU A 109 -10.10 19.46 7.13
CA LEU A 109 -10.43 18.68 8.33
C LEU A 109 -11.52 17.62 8.03
N PHE A 110 -12.58 18.01 7.28
CA PHE A 110 -13.60 17.07 6.81
C PHE A 110 -13.01 15.97 5.93
N GLY A 111 -12.18 16.35 4.97
CA GLY A 111 -11.50 15.40 4.09
C GLY A 111 -10.64 14.44 4.86
N GLY A 112 -9.83 14.95 5.81
CA GLY A 112 -8.99 14.14 6.69
C GLY A 112 -9.79 13.16 7.52
N PHE A 113 -10.91 13.58 8.09
CA PHE A 113 -11.81 12.71 8.86
C PHE A 113 -12.39 11.59 7.97
N LEU A 114 -12.91 11.92 6.78
CA LEU A 114 -13.47 10.94 5.85
C LEU A 114 -12.43 9.95 5.34
N GLY A 115 -11.23 10.44 5.02
CA GLY A 115 -10.10 9.59 4.60
C GLY A 115 -9.63 8.65 5.70
N SER A 116 -9.51 9.16 6.92
CA SER A 116 -9.17 8.36 8.11
C SER A 116 -10.26 7.38 8.48
N MET A 117 -11.53 7.78 8.44
CA MET A 117 -12.67 6.89 8.68
C MET A 117 -12.63 5.71 7.72
N PHE A 118 -12.46 5.97 6.43
CA PHE A 118 -12.36 4.93 5.41
C PHE A 118 -11.20 3.96 5.69
N SER A 119 -10.01 4.50 5.97
CA SER A 119 -8.80 3.72 6.24
C SER A 119 -8.89 2.96 7.56
N PHE A 120 -9.54 3.53 8.57
CA PHE A 120 -9.79 2.89 9.86
C PHE A 120 -10.76 1.71 9.72
N LEU A 121 -11.84 1.89 8.97
CA LEU A 121 -12.79 0.80 8.67
C LEU A 121 -12.11 -0.32 7.87
N GLN A 122 -11.26 0.03 6.91
CA GLN A 122 -10.44 -0.94 6.20
C GLN A 122 -9.50 -1.70 7.14
N PHE A 123 -8.86 -1.00 8.09
CA PHE A 123 -8.00 -1.63 9.10
C PHE A 123 -8.76 -2.65 9.94
N LEU A 124 -9.97 -2.28 10.40
CA LEU A 124 -10.82 -3.18 11.19
C LEU A 124 -11.35 -4.36 10.35
N ALA A 125 -11.78 -4.10 9.13
CA ALA A 125 -12.37 -5.10 8.26
C ALA A 125 -11.35 -6.14 7.76
N SER A 126 -10.11 -5.73 7.45
CA SER A 126 -9.13 -6.61 6.80
C SER A 126 -8.83 -7.90 7.56
N PRO A 127 -8.57 -7.92 8.88
CA PRO A 127 -8.35 -9.16 9.63
C PRO A 127 -9.62 -9.99 9.80
N ILE A 128 -10.78 -9.34 9.96
CA ILE A 128 -12.07 -10.01 10.10
C ILE A 128 -12.42 -10.75 8.80
N VAL A 129 -12.31 -10.05 7.67
CA VAL A 129 -12.53 -10.58 6.32
C VAL A 129 -11.53 -11.70 6.02
N GLY A 130 -10.26 -11.55 6.44
CA GLY A 130 -9.24 -12.60 6.37
C GLY A 130 -9.69 -13.87 7.09
N GLY A 131 -10.07 -13.77 8.37
CA GLY A 131 -10.57 -14.90 9.17
C GLY A 131 -11.82 -15.54 8.57
N LEU A 132 -12.80 -14.74 8.14
CA LEU A 132 -13.99 -15.25 7.46
C LEU A 132 -13.64 -16.05 6.18
N SER A 133 -12.61 -15.60 5.45
CA SER A 133 -12.17 -16.30 4.24
C SER A 133 -11.43 -17.60 4.53
N ASP A 134 -10.82 -17.75 5.69
CA ASP A 134 -10.21 -19.00 6.13
C ASP A 134 -11.27 -20.05 6.49
N TYR A 135 -12.49 -19.63 6.86
CA TYR A 135 -13.63 -20.49 7.16
C TYR A 135 -14.50 -20.78 5.94
N TYR A 136 -15.01 -19.73 5.25
CA TYR A 136 -15.93 -19.89 4.11
C TYR A 136 -15.24 -20.19 2.79
N GLY A 137 -13.95 -19.86 2.65
CA GLY A 137 -13.18 -19.89 1.41
C GLY A 137 -12.89 -18.49 0.87
N ARG A 138 -11.90 -18.38 0.00
CA ARG A 138 -11.42 -17.09 -0.53
C ARG A 138 -12.45 -16.42 -1.45
N LYS A 139 -12.94 -17.18 -2.44
CA LYS A 139 -13.85 -16.66 -3.47
C LYS A 139 -15.15 -16.08 -2.92
N PRO A 140 -15.95 -16.78 -2.07
CA PRO A 140 -17.23 -16.24 -1.61
C PRO A 140 -17.04 -14.95 -0.79
N VAL A 141 -16.03 -14.88 0.07
CA VAL A 141 -15.80 -13.67 0.88
C VAL A 141 -15.29 -12.51 0.03
N LEU A 142 -14.46 -12.78 -0.99
CA LEU A 142 -14.02 -11.76 -1.94
C LEU A 142 -15.19 -11.19 -2.76
N LEU A 143 -16.14 -12.03 -3.18
CA LEU A 143 -17.37 -11.60 -3.87
C LEU A 143 -18.25 -10.71 -2.97
N VAL A 144 -18.39 -11.03 -1.69
CA VAL A 144 -19.12 -10.18 -0.72
C VAL A 144 -18.44 -8.82 -0.59
N CYS A 145 -17.12 -8.77 -0.47
CA CYS A 145 -16.37 -7.52 -0.43
C CYS A 145 -16.56 -6.70 -1.73
N ALA A 146 -16.44 -7.32 -2.90
CA ALA A 146 -16.62 -6.66 -4.19
C ALA A 146 -18.05 -6.11 -4.36
N SER A 147 -19.07 -6.88 -3.91
CA SER A 147 -20.46 -6.43 -3.91
C SER A 147 -20.67 -5.21 -3.01
N GLY A 148 -20.08 -5.19 -1.82
CA GLY A 148 -20.13 -4.04 -0.92
C GLY A 148 -19.41 -2.82 -1.48
N ILE A 149 -18.30 -3.00 -2.20
CA ILE A 149 -17.60 -1.91 -2.91
C ILE A 149 -18.48 -1.35 -4.03
N ALA A 150 -19.12 -2.20 -4.85
CA ALA A 150 -20.06 -1.75 -5.88
C ALA A 150 -21.25 -0.99 -5.27
N LEU A 151 -21.83 -1.47 -4.15
CA LEU A 151 -22.87 -0.77 -3.40
C LEU A 151 -22.40 0.60 -2.93
N SER A 152 -21.16 0.74 -2.47
CA SER A 152 -20.61 2.03 -2.02
C SER A 152 -20.57 3.06 -3.17
N TYR A 153 -20.19 2.64 -4.37
CA TYR A 153 -20.19 3.54 -5.53
C TYR A 153 -21.61 3.87 -6.03
N LEU A 154 -22.54 2.93 -5.93
CA LEU A 154 -23.95 3.19 -6.18
C LEU A 154 -24.52 4.24 -5.21
N LEU A 155 -24.23 4.10 -3.91
CA LEU A 155 -24.61 5.10 -2.90
C LEU A 155 -23.97 6.46 -3.18
N TRP A 156 -22.72 6.49 -3.63
CA TRP A 156 -22.08 7.74 -4.04
C TRP A 156 -22.76 8.36 -5.27
N ALA A 157 -23.09 7.57 -6.28
CA ALA A 157 -23.82 8.06 -7.47
C ALA A 157 -25.17 8.67 -7.11
N CYS A 158 -25.87 8.09 -6.12
CA CYS A 158 -27.16 8.55 -5.62
C CYS A 158 -27.06 9.61 -4.52
N SER A 159 -25.86 10.06 -4.12
CA SER A 159 -25.66 10.91 -2.97
C SER A 159 -26.12 12.36 -3.20
N SER A 160 -27.41 12.59 -3.04
CA SER A 160 -28.02 13.94 -3.10
C SER A 160 -27.63 14.84 -1.93
N ASN A 161 -27.14 14.26 -0.82
CA ASN A 161 -26.77 14.97 0.39
C ASN A 161 -25.49 14.39 1.01
N PHE A 162 -24.91 15.14 1.96
CA PHE A 162 -23.65 14.78 2.60
C PHE A 162 -23.75 13.50 3.44
N ALA A 163 -24.89 13.25 4.10
CA ALA A 163 -25.06 12.05 4.92
C ALA A 163 -24.98 10.77 4.07
N LEU A 164 -25.58 10.76 2.88
CA LEU A 164 -25.52 9.61 1.99
C LEU A 164 -24.11 9.42 1.42
N PHE A 165 -23.38 10.50 1.15
CA PHE A 165 -21.96 10.42 0.77
C PHE A 165 -21.09 9.82 1.88
N VAL A 166 -21.28 10.24 3.14
CA VAL A 166 -20.59 9.66 4.30
C VAL A 166 -20.92 8.17 4.44
N LEU A 167 -22.20 7.79 4.29
CA LEU A 167 -22.63 6.38 4.28
C LEU A 167 -21.94 5.58 3.15
N ALA A 168 -21.86 6.14 1.96
CA ALA A 168 -21.14 5.52 0.86
C ALA A 168 -19.66 5.23 1.22
N ARG A 169 -18.97 6.20 1.82
CA ARG A 169 -17.60 6.05 2.30
C ARG A 169 -17.47 5.01 3.42
N PHE A 170 -18.45 4.94 4.31
CA PHE A 170 -18.49 3.98 5.39
C PHE A 170 -18.63 2.54 4.85
N VAL A 171 -19.61 2.29 3.99
CA VAL A 171 -19.82 0.98 3.34
C VAL A 171 -18.59 0.56 2.54
N GLY A 172 -18.01 1.48 1.77
CA GLY A 172 -16.78 1.23 1.02
C GLY A 172 -15.59 0.86 1.91
N GLY A 173 -15.42 1.55 3.05
CA GLY A 173 -14.34 1.27 4.01
C GLY A 173 -14.42 -0.13 4.61
N ILE A 174 -15.61 -0.54 5.08
CA ILE A 174 -15.84 -1.89 5.62
C ILE A 174 -15.60 -2.96 4.55
N SER A 175 -16.00 -2.69 3.31
CA SER A 175 -15.87 -3.66 2.20
C SER A 175 -14.43 -3.77 1.67
N LYS A 176 -13.52 -2.86 2.03
CA LYS A 176 -12.15 -2.76 1.49
C LYS A 176 -11.16 -3.78 2.10
N GLY A 177 -11.65 -4.86 2.71
CA GLY A 177 -10.85 -6.02 3.10
C GLY A 177 -10.36 -6.88 1.93
N ASN A 178 -10.85 -6.65 0.71
CA ASN A 178 -10.54 -7.40 -0.50
C ASN A 178 -9.04 -7.44 -0.83
N ILE A 179 -8.27 -6.38 -0.58
CA ILE A 179 -6.83 -6.34 -0.89
C ILE A 179 -6.06 -7.40 -0.11
N SER A 180 -6.36 -7.60 1.17
CA SER A 180 -5.74 -8.65 1.97
C SER A 180 -6.09 -10.05 1.46
N LEU A 181 -7.34 -10.27 1.01
CA LEU A 181 -7.76 -11.53 0.39
C LEU A 181 -7.05 -11.80 -0.93
N CYS A 182 -6.91 -10.80 -1.80
CA CYS A 182 -6.15 -10.91 -3.04
C CYS A 182 -4.71 -11.40 -2.79
N MET A 183 -4.08 -10.90 -1.71
CA MET A 183 -2.76 -11.36 -1.30
C MET A 183 -2.77 -12.80 -0.79
N SER A 184 -3.82 -13.18 -0.06
CA SER A 184 -3.97 -14.57 0.40
C SER A 184 -4.15 -15.51 -0.79
N VAL A 185 -4.99 -15.16 -1.77
CA VAL A 185 -5.16 -15.93 -3.02
C VAL A 185 -3.82 -16.11 -3.74
N ILE A 186 -3.04 -15.03 -3.92
CA ILE A 186 -1.71 -15.13 -4.54
C ILE A 186 -0.80 -16.07 -3.73
N THR A 187 -0.86 -16.01 -2.41
CA THR A 187 -0.06 -16.89 -1.54
C THR A 187 -0.49 -18.36 -1.67
N ASP A 188 -1.80 -18.62 -1.76
CA ASP A 188 -2.36 -19.98 -1.87
C ASP A 188 -1.97 -20.66 -3.20
N VAL A 189 -1.88 -19.89 -4.31
CA VAL A 189 -1.58 -20.45 -5.65
C VAL A 189 -0.11 -20.34 -6.05
N SER A 190 0.74 -19.71 -5.24
CA SER A 190 2.15 -19.48 -5.56
C SER A 190 3.07 -20.41 -4.78
N SER A 191 4.07 -20.97 -5.45
CA SER A 191 5.23 -21.56 -4.79
C SER A 191 6.11 -20.47 -4.14
N VAL A 192 7.03 -20.86 -3.27
CA VAL A 192 8.01 -19.94 -2.65
C VAL A 192 8.79 -19.16 -3.73
N LYS A 193 9.14 -19.81 -4.87
CA LYS A 193 9.89 -19.20 -5.99
C LYS A 193 9.04 -18.21 -6.80
N THR A 194 7.72 -18.43 -6.96
CA THR A 194 6.84 -17.61 -7.81
C THR A 194 6.07 -16.54 -7.05
N ARG A 195 5.93 -16.66 -5.72
CA ARG A 195 5.20 -15.70 -4.86
C ARG A 195 5.67 -14.25 -5.03
N GLY A 196 7.00 -14.04 -5.11
CA GLY A 196 7.57 -12.72 -5.33
C GLY A 196 7.07 -12.04 -6.61
N ARG A 197 6.88 -12.82 -7.71
CA ARG A 197 6.33 -12.30 -8.97
C ARG A 197 4.86 -11.91 -8.83
N GLY A 198 4.06 -12.72 -8.14
CA GLY A 198 2.66 -12.42 -7.86
C GLY A 198 2.50 -11.14 -7.03
N MET A 199 3.31 -10.99 -5.98
CA MET A 199 3.31 -9.77 -5.16
C MET A 199 3.80 -8.53 -5.92
N ALA A 200 4.73 -8.68 -6.86
CA ALA A 200 5.17 -7.58 -7.73
C ALA A 200 4.04 -7.09 -8.65
N LEU A 201 3.21 -7.99 -9.19
CA LEU A 201 2.04 -7.62 -10.00
C LEU A 201 1.03 -6.80 -9.20
N VAL A 202 0.84 -7.09 -7.90
CA VAL A 202 0.03 -6.23 -7.03
C VAL A 202 0.59 -4.81 -6.96
N GLY A 203 1.90 -4.67 -6.80
CA GLY A 203 2.56 -3.35 -6.84
C GLY A 203 2.33 -2.61 -8.16
N VAL A 204 2.36 -3.32 -9.29
CA VAL A 204 2.05 -2.76 -10.61
C VAL A 204 0.59 -2.29 -10.69
N ALA A 205 -0.37 -3.08 -10.18
CA ALA A 205 -1.78 -2.68 -10.13
C ALA A 205 -1.97 -1.39 -9.32
N PHE A 206 -1.33 -1.27 -8.15
CA PHE A 206 -1.33 -0.04 -7.36
C PHE A 206 -0.77 1.15 -8.14
N SER A 207 0.39 0.99 -8.78
CA SER A 207 1.01 2.06 -9.56
C SER A 207 0.10 2.53 -10.70
N LEU A 208 -0.45 1.59 -11.48
CA LEU A 208 -1.36 1.91 -12.58
C LEU A 208 -2.66 2.57 -12.09
N GLY A 209 -3.25 2.07 -11.00
CA GLY A 209 -4.45 2.63 -10.40
C GLY A 209 -4.25 4.07 -9.96
N PHE A 210 -3.17 4.36 -9.25
CA PHE A 210 -2.86 5.72 -8.78
C PHE A 210 -2.38 6.69 -9.86
N ILE A 211 -1.94 6.20 -11.02
CA ILE A 211 -1.60 7.03 -12.19
C ILE A 211 -2.86 7.37 -12.99
N VAL A 212 -3.58 6.32 -13.41
CA VAL A 212 -4.63 6.43 -14.42
C VAL A 212 -5.96 6.86 -13.80
N GLY A 213 -6.28 6.37 -12.59
CA GLY A 213 -7.57 6.62 -11.95
C GLY A 213 -7.87 8.08 -11.69
N PRO A 214 -6.98 8.86 -11.06
CA PRO A 214 -7.21 10.30 -10.84
C PRO A 214 -7.39 11.08 -12.15
N MET A 215 -6.65 10.71 -13.21
CA MET A 215 -6.76 11.37 -14.51
C MET A 215 -8.14 11.10 -15.16
N ILE A 216 -8.58 9.85 -15.14
CA ILE A 216 -9.92 9.47 -15.62
C ILE A 216 -11.00 10.20 -14.82
N GLY A 217 -10.90 10.20 -13.49
CA GLY A 217 -11.86 10.89 -12.61
C GLY A 217 -11.99 12.38 -12.92
N ALA A 218 -10.88 13.08 -13.09
CA ALA A 218 -10.86 14.49 -13.43
C ALA A 218 -11.42 14.76 -14.84
N MET A 219 -11.11 13.93 -15.84
CA MET A 219 -11.67 14.04 -17.18
C MET A 219 -13.20 13.92 -17.17
N PHE A 220 -13.75 12.92 -16.49
CA PHE A 220 -15.19 12.72 -16.38
C PHE A 220 -15.88 13.83 -15.59
N ALA A 221 -15.23 14.39 -14.55
CA ALA A 221 -15.77 15.53 -13.83
C ALA A 221 -15.90 16.77 -14.72
N ILE A 222 -14.90 17.06 -15.58
CA ILE A 222 -14.96 18.19 -16.51
C ILE A 222 -16.07 17.97 -17.56
N PHE A 223 -16.17 16.74 -18.07
CA PHE A 223 -17.21 16.40 -19.05
C PHE A 223 -18.60 16.57 -18.44
N SER A 224 -18.80 16.09 -17.21
CA SER A 224 -20.06 16.22 -16.47
C SER A 224 -20.41 17.69 -16.18
N ASN A 225 -19.42 18.49 -15.78
CA ASN A 225 -19.62 19.92 -15.46
C ASN A 225 -20.04 20.76 -16.69
N LYS A 226 -19.58 20.37 -17.89
CA LYS A 226 -20.01 21.00 -19.15
C LYS A 226 -21.43 20.62 -19.57
N SER A 227 -21.89 19.44 -19.15
CA SER A 227 -23.22 18.89 -19.54
C SER A 227 -24.31 19.24 -18.51
N ALA A 228 -23.96 19.52 -17.27
CA ALA A 228 -24.89 19.77 -16.18
C ALA A 228 -24.98 21.28 -15.88
N SER A 229 -25.96 21.98 -16.41
CA SER A 229 -26.31 23.32 -15.94
C SER A 229 -26.87 23.24 -14.50
N GLY A 230 -25.97 23.23 -13.50
CA GLY A 230 -26.31 23.27 -12.06
C GLY A 230 -26.58 21.95 -11.36
N GLY A 231 -26.30 20.79 -11.99
CA GLY A 231 -26.58 19.46 -11.41
C GLY A 231 -25.40 18.81 -10.68
N ALA A 232 -25.61 17.59 -10.17
CA ALA A 232 -24.62 16.78 -9.46
C ALA A 232 -23.53 16.27 -10.41
N TRP A 233 -22.53 17.08 -10.67
CA TRP A 233 -21.42 16.80 -11.60
C TRP A 233 -20.64 15.52 -11.29
N PHE A 234 -20.69 15.06 -10.03
CA PHE A 234 -19.99 13.86 -9.55
C PHE A 234 -20.68 12.54 -9.96
N VAL A 235 -21.91 12.59 -10.47
CA VAL A 235 -22.68 11.37 -10.85
C VAL A 235 -21.93 10.60 -11.94
N LEU A 236 -21.39 11.26 -12.94
CA LEU A 236 -20.69 10.58 -14.04
C LEU A 236 -19.38 9.88 -13.57
N PRO A 237 -18.47 10.52 -12.81
CA PRO A 237 -17.33 9.83 -12.21
C PRO A 237 -17.73 8.67 -11.28
N SER A 238 -18.82 8.82 -10.52
CA SER A 238 -19.27 7.75 -9.61
C SER A 238 -19.89 6.56 -10.35
N LEU A 239 -20.62 6.79 -11.44
CA LEU A 239 -21.12 5.73 -12.31
C LEU A 239 -19.98 4.98 -13.02
N LEU A 240 -18.92 5.68 -13.41
CA LEU A 240 -17.74 5.03 -13.95
C LEU A 240 -17.06 4.13 -12.89
N ALA A 241 -16.92 4.62 -11.66
CA ALA A 241 -16.38 3.82 -10.54
C ALA A 241 -17.27 2.59 -10.27
N LEU A 242 -18.61 2.75 -10.35
CA LEU A 242 -19.56 1.65 -10.24
C LEU A 242 -19.37 0.64 -11.39
N GLY A 243 -19.23 1.11 -12.62
CA GLY A 243 -19.00 0.25 -13.80
C GLY A 243 -17.71 -0.59 -13.65
N LEU A 244 -16.63 0.03 -13.17
CA LEU A 244 -15.37 -0.69 -12.87
C LEU A 244 -15.55 -1.72 -11.75
N ALA A 245 -16.28 -1.39 -10.67
CA ALA A 245 -16.56 -2.32 -9.58
C ALA A 245 -17.46 -3.49 -10.01
N LEU A 246 -18.44 -3.26 -10.88
CA LEU A 246 -19.24 -4.33 -11.46
C LEU A 246 -18.43 -5.19 -12.42
N GLY A 247 -17.51 -4.60 -13.19
CA GLY A 247 -16.53 -5.32 -14.00
C GLY A 247 -15.61 -6.21 -13.14
N ASP A 248 -15.11 -5.72 -12.01
CA ASP A 248 -14.36 -6.50 -11.05
C ASP A 248 -15.17 -7.67 -10.50
N LEU A 249 -16.41 -7.42 -10.07
CA LEU A 249 -17.32 -8.46 -9.57
C LEU A 249 -17.59 -9.54 -10.64
N LEU A 250 -17.74 -9.15 -11.89
CA LEU A 250 -17.93 -10.07 -13.01
C LEU A 250 -16.67 -10.93 -13.23
N VAL A 251 -15.49 -10.32 -13.27
CA VAL A 251 -14.21 -11.04 -13.42
C VAL A 251 -14.02 -12.04 -12.28
N LEU A 252 -14.26 -11.63 -11.05
CA LEU A 252 -14.14 -12.51 -9.88
C LEU A 252 -15.16 -13.65 -9.89
N SER A 253 -16.42 -13.36 -10.27
CA SER A 253 -17.47 -14.39 -10.29
C SER A 253 -17.22 -15.44 -11.36
N CYS A 254 -16.84 -15.02 -12.58
CA CYS A 254 -16.70 -15.91 -13.74
C CYS A 254 -15.33 -16.59 -13.82
N CYS A 255 -14.24 -15.88 -13.50
CA CYS A 255 -12.88 -16.35 -13.76
C CYS A 255 -12.14 -16.86 -12.54
N LEU A 256 -12.44 -16.37 -11.32
CA LEU A 256 -11.75 -16.81 -10.12
C LEU A 256 -12.28 -18.19 -9.69
N ARG A 257 -11.37 -19.14 -9.51
CA ARG A 257 -11.67 -20.42 -8.82
C ARG A 257 -11.42 -20.28 -7.33
N GLU A 258 -12.05 -21.16 -6.52
CA GLU A 258 -11.71 -21.25 -5.10
C GLU A 258 -10.28 -21.77 -4.93
N THR A 259 -9.47 -21.04 -4.15
CA THR A 259 -8.04 -21.34 -3.98
C THR A 259 -7.74 -22.01 -2.64
N LEU A 260 -8.67 -21.97 -1.68
CA LEU A 260 -8.51 -22.62 -0.39
C LEU A 260 -9.29 -23.94 -0.35
N PRO A 261 -8.61 -25.11 -0.46
CA PRO A 261 -9.26 -26.43 -0.39
C PRO A 261 -10.06 -26.61 0.91
N LYS A 262 -11.17 -27.32 0.85
CA LYS A 262 -12.05 -27.54 2.01
C LYS A 262 -11.31 -28.16 3.21
N GLU A 263 -10.34 -29.00 2.95
CA GLU A 263 -9.54 -29.73 3.96
C GLU A 263 -8.60 -28.77 4.74
N LYS A 264 -8.23 -27.64 4.14
CA LYS A 264 -7.37 -26.63 4.75
C LYS A 264 -8.13 -25.49 5.42
N ARG A 265 -9.47 -25.49 5.33
CA ARG A 265 -10.30 -24.47 5.98
C ARG A 265 -10.34 -24.67 7.48
N VAL A 266 -10.42 -23.56 8.20
CA VAL A 266 -10.63 -23.56 9.64
C VAL A 266 -12.01 -24.15 9.93
N LYS A 267 -12.10 -25.10 10.87
CA LYS A 267 -13.35 -25.83 11.17
C LYS A 267 -14.35 -25.01 11.98
N GLU A 268 -13.86 -24.07 12.78
CA GLU A 268 -14.67 -23.25 13.67
C GLU A 268 -14.55 -21.77 13.35
N ILE A 269 -15.66 -21.09 13.15
CA ILE A 269 -15.71 -19.68 12.87
C ILE A 269 -15.17 -18.83 14.04
N SER A 270 -15.38 -19.29 15.28
CA SER A 270 -14.87 -18.67 16.50
C SER A 270 -13.34 -18.58 16.49
N SER A 271 -12.66 -19.67 16.07
CA SER A 271 -11.19 -19.73 15.98
C SER A 271 -10.67 -18.82 14.87
N ALA A 272 -11.32 -18.80 13.70
CA ALA A 272 -10.97 -17.94 12.59
C ALA A 272 -11.13 -16.45 12.96
N LEU A 273 -12.23 -16.10 13.64
CA LEU A 273 -12.50 -14.72 14.03
C LEU A 273 -11.61 -14.26 15.19
N SER A 274 -11.33 -15.15 16.18
CA SER A 274 -10.43 -14.83 17.28
C SER A 274 -9.02 -14.50 16.81
N TYR A 275 -8.49 -15.24 15.81
CA TYR A 275 -7.22 -14.91 15.19
C TYR A 275 -7.25 -13.54 14.51
N GLY A 276 -8.30 -13.25 13.73
CA GLY A 276 -8.50 -11.94 13.12
C GLY A 276 -8.56 -10.81 14.15
N LEU A 277 -9.31 -11.01 15.24
CA LEU A 277 -9.44 -10.02 16.31
C LEU A 277 -8.14 -9.79 17.10
N GLN A 278 -7.30 -10.81 17.27
CA GLN A 278 -5.96 -10.64 17.84
C GLN A 278 -5.08 -9.70 17.01
N LEU A 279 -5.25 -9.68 15.69
CA LEU A 279 -4.56 -8.76 14.78
C LEU A 279 -5.07 -7.31 14.88
N LEU A 280 -6.19 -7.04 15.57
CA LEU A 280 -6.67 -5.70 15.91
C LEU A 280 -6.04 -5.13 17.20
N ASN A 281 -5.42 -5.99 18.00
CA ASN A 281 -4.73 -5.53 19.21
C ASN A 281 -3.42 -4.81 18.80
N VAL A 282 -3.46 -3.48 18.89
CA VAL A 282 -2.36 -2.59 18.49
C VAL A 282 -1.04 -2.99 19.17
N SER A 283 -1.06 -3.28 20.48
CA SER A 283 0.15 -3.71 21.20
C SER A 283 0.70 -5.03 20.67
N SER A 284 -0.17 -5.97 20.30
CA SER A 284 0.19 -7.27 19.73
C SER A 284 0.88 -7.11 18.37
N ILE A 285 0.36 -6.21 17.52
CA ILE A 285 0.91 -5.94 16.20
C ILE A 285 2.31 -5.34 16.29
N PHE A 286 2.52 -4.34 17.15
CA PHE A 286 3.85 -3.72 17.36
C PHE A 286 4.86 -4.69 17.97
N ARG A 287 4.42 -5.64 18.80
CA ARG A 287 5.28 -6.66 19.42
C ARG A 287 5.55 -7.86 18.51
N PHE A 288 4.86 -7.96 17.35
CA PHE A 288 4.89 -9.15 16.50
C PHE A 288 4.53 -10.43 17.30
N ALA A 289 3.54 -10.34 18.19
CA ALA A 289 3.23 -11.38 19.17
C ALA A 289 2.77 -12.71 18.55
N ALA A 290 2.24 -12.67 17.32
CA ALA A 290 1.82 -13.86 16.59
C ALA A 290 3.00 -14.67 16.00
N ILE A 291 4.21 -14.09 15.97
CA ILE A 291 5.42 -14.76 15.47
C ILE A 291 6.09 -15.49 16.63
N LYS A 292 6.13 -16.82 16.53
CA LYS A 292 6.66 -17.69 17.58
C LYS A 292 7.93 -18.40 17.10
N ASN A 293 8.76 -18.86 18.06
CA ASN A 293 9.96 -19.67 17.79
C ASN A 293 10.98 -19.02 16.83
N VAL A 294 11.13 -17.69 16.95
CA VAL A 294 12.12 -16.90 16.19
C VAL A 294 13.18 -16.38 17.17
N PRO A 295 14.48 -16.33 16.79
CA PRO A 295 15.54 -15.76 17.61
C PRO A 295 15.20 -14.36 18.11
N LYS A 296 15.58 -14.03 19.35
CA LYS A 296 15.32 -12.71 19.94
C LYS A 296 15.84 -11.56 19.06
N LYS A 297 17.01 -11.74 18.45
CA LYS A 297 17.61 -10.77 17.53
C LYS A 297 16.68 -10.45 16.35
N ASP A 298 16.06 -11.47 15.74
CA ASP A 298 15.17 -11.30 14.59
C ASP A 298 13.83 -10.69 15.03
N THR A 299 13.33 -11.04 16.21
CA THR A 299 12.14 -10.41 16.78
C THR A 299 12.36 -8.92 17.06
N ASP A 300 13.52 -8.54 17.58
CA ASP A 300 13.87 -7.14 17.84
C ASP A 300 14.06 -6.37 16.53
N ALA A 301 14.61 -7.01 15.48
CA ALA A 301 14.70 -6.45 14.14
C ALA A 301 13.29 -6.23 13.53
N LEU A 302 12.37 -7.20 13.63
CA LEU A 302 10.98 -7.08 13.17
C LEU A 302 10.26 -5.92 13.86
N ARG A 303 10.39 -5.79 15.20
CA ARG A 303 9.80 -4.68 15.98
C ARG A 303 10.36 -3.34 15.53
N SER A 304 11.67 -3.25 15.35
CA SER A 304 12.33 -2.01 14.91
C SER A 304 11.89 -1.60 13.53
N ILE A 305 11.90 -2.52 12.54
CA ILE A 305 11.45 -2.23 11.17
C ILE A 305 9.96 -1.90 11.16
N GLY A 306 9.14 -2.61 11.93
CA GLY A 306 7.70 -2.37 12.06
C GLY A 306 7.39 -0.97 12.60
N LEU A 307 8.09 -0.52 13.65
CA LEU A 307 7.93 0.82 14.20
C LEU A 307 8.39 1.90 13.21
N ILE A 308 9.54 1.72 12.56
CA ILE A 308 10.04 2.64 11.52
C ILE A 308 9.03 2.77 10.39
N TYR A 309 8.47 1.66 9.91
CA TYR A 309 7.46 1.64 8.85
C TYR A 309 6.17 2.33 9.25
N PHE A 310 5.69 2.08 10.48
CA PHE A 310 4.52 2.74 11.03
C PHE A 310 4.72 4.26 11.10
N LEU A 311 5.82 4.73 11.69
CA LEU A 311 6.11 6.15 11.85
C LEU A 311 6.28 6.84 10.48
N TYR A 312 6.99 6.19 9.56
CA TYR A 312 7.12 6.69 8.19
C TYR A 312 5.75 6.83 7.53
N LEU A 313 4.93 5.77 7.50
CA LEU A 313 3.64 5.81 6.85
C LEU A 313 2.63 6.72 7.55
N PHE A 314 2.71 6.86 8.87
CA PHE A 314 1.85 7.76 9.63
C PHE A 314 2.07 9.23 9.20
N LEU A 315 3.32 9.69 9.20
CA LEU A 315 3.66 11.05 8.77
C LEU A 315 3.44 11.23 7.27
N TYR A 316 3.90 10.27 6.48
CA TYR A 316 3.77 10.26 5.03
C TYR A 316 2.30 10.39 4.59
N SER A 317 1.42 9.52 5.10
CA SER A 317 0.01 9.50 4.67
C SER A 317 -0.76 10.75 5.08
N GLY A 318 -0.42 11.38 6.20
CA GLY A 318 -0.99 12.65 6.61
C GLY A 318 -0.62 13.79 5.66
N LEU A 319 0.65 13.86 5.29
CA LEU A 319 1.15 14.88 4.36
C LEU A 319 0.66 14.60 2.92
N GLU A 320 0.73 13.36 2.46
CA GLU A 320 0.22 12.93 1.15
C GLU A 320 -1.26 13.26 0.98
N PHE A 321 -2.08 12.93 1.98
CA PHE A 321 -3.52 13.20 1.93
C PHE A 321 -3.83 14.69 1.80
N THR A 322 -3.11 15.54 2.53
CA THR A 322 -3.35 16.99 2.54
C THR A 322 -2.82 17.71 1.30
N VAL A 323 -1.98 17.06 0.45
CA VAL A 323 -1.46 17.66 -0.79
C VAL A 323 -2.58 18.09 -1.74
N THR A 324 -3.65 17.30 -1.88
CA THR A 324 -4.80 17.65 -2.73
C THR A 324 -5.46 18.95 -2.29
N PHE A 325 -5.59 19.15 -0.97
CA PHE A 325 -6.13 20.37 -0.39
C PHE A 325 -5.15 21.55 -0.49
N LEU A 326 -3.84 21.29 -0.34
CA LEU A 326 -2.81 22.30 -0.60
C LEU A 326 -2.89 22.82 -2.03
N MET A 327 -2.97 21.93 -3.01
CA MET A 327 -3.11 22.26 -4.43
C MET A 327 -4.37 23.08 -4.69
N TYR A 328 -5.49 22.70 -4.09
CA TYR A 328 -6.76 23.39 -4.24
C TYR A 328 -6.74 24.78 -3.58
N HIS A 329 -6.35 24.88 -2.30
CA HIS A 329 -6.47 26.14 -1.53
C HIS A 329 -5.35 27.14 -1.78
N LYS A 330 -4.12 26.68 -2.01
CA LYS A 330 -2.95 27.58 -2.17
C LYS A 330 -2.68 27.93 -3.63
N PHE A 331 -2.84 26.97 -4.53
CA PHE A 331 -2.52 27.15 -5.96
C PHE A 331 -3.74 27.31 -6.85
N GLY A 332 -4.95 27.13 -6.33
CA GLY A 332 -6.19 27.20 -7.11
C GLY A 332 -6.30 26.11 -8.17
N TYR A 333 -5.64 24.96 -7.96
CA TYR A 333 -5.62 23.87 -8.92
C TYR A 333 -7.00 23.26 -9.10
N THR A 334 -7.40 23.13 -10.34
CA THR A 334 -8.58 22.35 -10.73
C THR A 334 -8.32 20.85 -10.53
N SER A 335 -9.40 20.04 -10.58
CA SER A 335 -9.26 18.57 -10.53
C SER A 335 -8.35 18.04 -11.66
N MET A 336 -8.35 18.70 -12.86
CA MET A 336 -7.46 18.33 -13.96
C MET A 336 -5.99 18.66 -13.67
N ASP A 337 -5.68 19.79 -13.03
CA ASP A 337 -4.30 20.13 -12.70
C ASP A 337 -3.76 19.21 -11.62
N GLN A 338 -4.58 18.83 -10.65
CA GLN A 338 -4.25 17.80 -9.66
C GLN A 338 -4.00 16.44 -10.34
N ALA A 339 -4.86 16.06 -11.31
CA ALA A 339 -4.68 14.81 -12.05
C ALA A 339 -3.39 14.80 -12.88
N LYS A 340 -3.01 15.91 -13.52
CA LYS A 340 -1.71 16.04 -14.22
C LYS A 340 -0.53 15.86 -13.25
N MET A 341 -0.64 16.39 -12.04
CA MET A 341 0.38 16.22 -11.00
C MET A 341 0.48 14.74 -10.58
N PHE A 342 -0.65 14.06 -10.32
CA PHE A 342 -0.68 12.64 -10.00
C PHE A 342 -0.16 11.78 -11.16
N LEU A 343 -0.47 12.14 -12.41
CA LEU A 343 0.08 11.47 -13.59
C LEU A 343 1.62 11.57 -13.61
N THR A 344 2.15 12.78 -13.41
CA THR A 344 3.60 13.01 -13.41
C THR A 344 4.29 12.19 -12.32
N THR A 345 3.80 12.24 -11.08
CA THR A 345 4.36 11.49 -9.94
C THR A 345 4.23 9.99 -10.16
N GLY A 346 3.09 9.52 -10.65
CA GLY A 346 2.82 8.12 -10.91
C GLY A 346 3.70 7.53 -12.02
N VAL A 347 3.89 8.25 -13.13
CA VAL A 347 4.81 7.83 -14.21
C VAL A 347 6.24 7.68 -13.69
N ILE A 348 6.73 8.65 -12.92
CA ILE A 348 8.07 8.58 -12.31
C ILE A 348 8.18 7.36 -11.39
N MET A 349 7.19 7.14 -10.51
CA MET A 349 7.16 5.99 -9.62
C MET A 349 7.21 4.67 -10.40
N THR A 350 6.40 4.53 -11.45
CA THR A 350 6.35 3.31 -12.27
C THR A 350 7.65 3.03 -12.99
N LEU A 351 8.26 4.07 -13.59
CA LEU A 351 9.55 3.93 -14.25
C LEU A 351 10.65 3.47 -13.29
N ILE A 352 10.69 4.05 -12.09
CA ILE A 352 11.69 3.69 -11.08
C ILE A 352 11.42 2.29 -10.52
N GLN A 353 10.18 1.95 -10.19
CA GLN A 353 9.82 0.62 -9.69
C GLN A 353 10.09 -0.48 -10.72
N GLY A 354 9.73 -0.25 -11.98
CA GLY A 354 9.90 -1.21 -13.06
C GLY A 354 11.35 -1.41 -13.50
N SER A 355 12.15 -0.35 -13.47
CA SER A 355 13.55 -0.37 -13.98
C SER A 355 14.58 -0.63 -12.88
N VAL A 356 14.53 0.13 -11.79
CA VAL A 356 15.57 0.14 -10.75
C VAL A 356 15.21 -0.79 -9.59
N VAL A 357 14.03 -0.59 -8.97
CA VAL A 357 13.65 -1.32 -7.74
C VAL A 357 13.57 -2.82 -8.00
N ARG A 358 13.03 -3.23 -9.14
CA ARG A 358 12.92 -4.64 -9.54
C ARG A 358 14.28 -5.35 -9.68
N ARG A 359 15.36 -4.60 -9.95
CA ARG A 359 16.71 -5.13 -10.20
C ARG A 359 17.66 -4.91 -9.01
N LEU A 360 17.15 -4.43 -7.88
CA LEU A 360 17.98 -4.14 -6.71
C LEU A 360 18.58 -5.44 -6.14
N PRO A 361 19.92 -5.50 -5.97
CA PRO A 361 20.57 -6.59 -5.25
C PRO A 361 20.17 -6.58 -3.77
N ASP A 362 20.01 -7.75 -3.17
CA ASP A 362 19.62 -7.91 -1.77
C ASP A 362 20.50 -7.16 -0.77
N ALA A 363 21.81 -7.08 -1.04
CA ALA A 363 22.77 -6.35 -0.22
C ALA A 363 22.52 -4.83 -0.18
N LYS A 364 21.88 -4.26 -1.22
CA LYS A 364 21.64 -2.82 -1.34
C LYS A 364 20.25 -2.38 -0.85
N ILE A 365 19.32 -3.30 -0.54
CA ILE A 365 17.95 -2.98 -0.16
C ILE A 365 17.90 -2.02 1.03
N LYS A 366 18.65 -2.29 2.10
CA LYS A 366 18.73 -1.41 3.28
C LYS A 366 19.22 -0.01 2.93
N SER A 367 20.26 0.11 2.10
CA SER A 367 20.83 1.40 1.69
C SER A 367 19.83 2.22 0.89
N TYR A 368 19.09 1.60 -0.04
CA TYR A 368 18.04 2.29 -0.81
C TYR A 368 16.81 2.64 0.04
N ALA A 369 16.45 1.82 1.04
CA ALA A 369 15.44 2.19 2.03
C ALA A 369 15.85 3.44 2.80
N ILE A 370 17.09 3.50 3.30
CA ILE A 370 17.62 4.67 4.01
C ILE A 370 17.64 5.89 3.08
N PHE A 371 18.17 5.75 1.86
CA PHE A 371 18.18 6.81 0.85
C PHE A 371 16.78 7.39 0.62
N SER A 372 15.77 6.53 0.43
CA SER A 372 14.39 6.98 0.20
C SER A 372 13.81 7.73 1.40
N LEU A 373 14.07 7.27 2.63
CA LEU A 373 13.61 7.96 3.84
C LEU A 373 14.29 9.32 4.05
N TYR A 374 15.52 9.51 3.60
CA TYR A 374 16.16 10.82 3.59
C TYR A 374 15.63 11.71 2.47
N LEU A 375 15.35 11.16 1.30
CA LEU A 375 14.90 11.93 0.14
C LEU A 375 13.48 12.51 0.32
N ILE A 376 12.61 11.86 1.09
CA ILE A 376 11.26 12.38 1.36
C ILE A 376 11.27 13.68 2.16
N VAL A 377 12.30 13.92 2.96
CA VAL A 377 12.41 15.11 3.81
C VAL A 377 12.48 16.39 2.96
N PRO A 378 13.48 16.58 2.07
CA PRO A 378 13.50 17.74 1.19
C PRO A 378 12.29 17.80 0.27
N ALA A 379 11.69 16.68 -0.14
CA ALA A 379 10.48 16.64 -0.93
C ALA A 379 9.34 17.42 -0.25
N PHE A 380 9.02 17.08 1.00
CA PHE A 380 7.94 17.76 1.73
C PHE A 380 8.31 19.18 2.17
N VAL A 381 9.58 19.44 2.48
CA VAL A 381 10.05 20.83 2.75
C VAL A 381 9.84 21.72 1.53
N LEU A 382 10.20 21.24 0.33
CA LEU A 382 9.95 21.98 -0.92
C LEU A 382 8.47 22.20 -1.18
N VAL A 383 7.62 21.19 -0.95
CA VAL A 383 6.15 21.33 -1.06
C VAL A 383 5.62 22.38 -0.10
N GLY A 384 6.11 22.41 1.15
CA GLY A 384 5.71 23.42 2.15
C GLY A 384 6.14 24.85 1.80
N LEU A 385 7.35 24.99 1.24
CA LEU A 385 7.91 26.28 0.83
C LEU A 385 7.44 26.73 -0.55
N ALA A 386 6.79 25.86 -1.34
CA ALA A 386 6.40 26.17 -2.70
C ALA A 386 5.48 27.39 -2.78
N GLU A 387 5.92 28.42 -3.49
CA GLU A 387 5.13 29.63 -3.81
C GLU A 387 4.59 29.59 -5.25
N GLY A 388 5.21 28.79 -6.11
CA GLY A 388 4.80 28.59 -7.50
C GLY A 388 4.74 27.11 -7.88
N SER A 389 4.07 26.84 -9.01
CA SER A 389 3.88 25.47 -9.53
C SER A 389 5.20 24.75 -9.79
N GLY A 390 6.25 25.42 -10.27
CA GLY A 390 7.54 24.79 -10.55
C GLY A 390 8.18 24.17 -9.30
N MET A 391 8.17 24.89 -8.17
CA MET A 391 8.71 24.38 -6.91
C MET A 391 7.86 23.25 -6.34
N LEU A 392 6.52 23.33 -6.51
CA LEU A 392 5.61 22.25 -6.13
C LEU A 392 5.91 20.97 -6.94
N TYR A 393 6.08 21.09 -8.27
CA TYR A 393 6.44 19.95 -9.12
C TYR A 393 7.80 19.37 -8.73
N ALA A 394 8.80 20.19 -8.43
CA ALA A 394 10.11 19.73 -7.96
C ALA A 394 9.99 18.90 -6.66
N GLY A 395 9.23 19.39 -5.68
CA GLY A 395 8.94 18.64 -4.46
C GLY A 395 8.22 17.31 -4.74
N MET A 396 7.22 17.33 -5.63
CA MET A 396 6.45 16.13 -5.99
C MET A 396 7.27 15.11 -6.81
N ILE A 397 8.25 15.54 -7.57
CA ILE A 397 9.20 14.64 -8.26
C ILE A 397 10.08 13.92 -7.23
N LEU A 398 10.64 14.64 -6.26
CA LEU A 398 11.41 14.02 -5.17
C LEU A 398 10.55 13.07 -4.34
N PHE A 399 9.30 13.45 -4.06
CA PHE A 399 8.30 12.60 -3.42
C PHE A 399 8.09 11.30 -4.19
N ALA A 400 7.89 11.36 -5.52
CA ALA A 400 7.70 10.20 -6.37
C ALA A 400 8.90 9.25 -6.36
N ILE A 401 10.12 9.80 -6.45
CA ILE A 401 11.36 9.03 -6.39
C ILE A 401 11.49 8.31 -5.04
N SER A 402 11.28 9.03 -3.93
CA SER A 402 11.34 8.47 -2.59
C SER A 402 10.32 7.34 -2.40
N THR A 403 9.06 7.61 -2.74
CA THR A 403 7.95 6.66 -2.54
C THR A 403 8.14 5.38 -3.35
N ALA A 404 8.73 5.47 -4.54
CA ALA A 404 9.02 4.29 -5.37
C ALA A 404 9.91 3.26 -4.65
N PHE A 405 10.83 3.68 -3.81
CA PHE A 405 11.74 2.79 -3.07
C PHE A 405 11.21 2.44 -1.67
N ALA A 406 10.66 3.40 -0.92
CA ALA A 406 10.45 3.30 0.52
C ALA A 406 9.65 2.05 0.93
N VAL A 407 8.41 1.95 0.48
CA VAL A 407 7.50 0.86 0.89
C VAL A 407 8.01 -0.49 0.40
N THR A 408 8.49 -0.55 -0.85
CA THR A 408 8.98 -1.80 -1.46
C THR A 408 10.23 -2.31 -0.75
N CYS A 409 11.21 -1.43 -0.50
CA CYS A 409 12.45 -1.81 0.19
C CYS A 409 12.19 -2.21 1.65
N LEU A 410 11.33 -1.48 2.40
CA LEU A 410 10.99 -1.84 3.78
C LEU A 410 10.22 -3.16 3.85
N THR A 411 9.30 -3.43 2.92
CA THR A 411 8.59 -4.70 2.83
C THR A 411 9.53 -5.86 2.50
N THR A 412 10.46 -5.66 1.58
CA THR A 412 11.48 -6.66 1.26
C THR A 412 12.43 -6.88 2.43
N LEU A 413 12.80 -5.83 3.16
CA LEU A 413 13.67 -5.94 4.32
C LEU A 413 13.02 -6.77 5.43
N VAL A 414 11.75 -6.51 5.75
CA VAL A 414 11.02 -7.25 6.79
C VAL A 414 10.79 -8.72 6.41
N SER A 415 10.61 -9.03 5.11
CA SER A 415 10.40 -10.40 4.63
C SER A 415 11.60 -11.32 4.76
N LYS A 416 12.79 -10.77 5.08
CA LYS A 416 14.00 -11.56 5.36
C LYS A 416 14.00 -12.21 6.74
N TYR A 417 13.14 -11.72 7.65
CA TYR A 417 13.04 -12.19 9.02
C TYR A 417 11.85 -13.13 9.21
N GLY A 418 11.97 -14.02 10.18
CA GLY A 418 10.98 -15.06 10.44
C GLY A 418 11.23 -16.34 9.64
N ASN A 419 10.69 -17.45 10.13
CA ASN A 419 10.78 -18.75 9.48
C ASN A 419 9.97 -18.79 8.20
N ASP A 420 10.29 -19.69 7.27
CA ASP A 420 9.65 -19.75 5.95
C ASP A 420 8.13 -19.98 6.02
N ASP A 421 7.67 -20.71 7.03
CA ASP A 421 6.26 -20.97 7.34
C ASP A 421 5.53 -19.72 7.89
N GLN A 422 6.26 -18.77 8.50
CA GLN A 422 5.71 -17.58 9.15
C GLN A 422 5.87 -16.28 8.34
N LYS A 423 6.54 -16.31 7.20
CA LYS A 423 6.74 -15.11 6.34
C LYS A 423 5.42 -14.43 5.95
N GLY A 424 4.37 -15.21 5.71
CA GLY A 424 3.04 -14.68 5.45
C GLY A 424 2.49 -13.88 6.62
N SER A 425 2.62 -14.41 7.84
CA SER A 425 2.19 -13.74 9.08
C SER A 425 3.00 -12.47 9.36
N VAL A 426 4.32 -12.50 9.14
CA VAL A 426 5.19 -11.31 9.26
C VAL A 426 4.72 -10.19 8.33
N LEU A 427 4.49 -10.50 7.06
CA LEU A 427 3.99 -9.53 6.08
C LEU A 427 2.57 -9.06 6.39
N GLY A 428 1.72 -9.93 6.93
CA GLY A 428 0.36 -9.61 7.38
C GLY A 428 0.39 -8.56 8.50
N ILE A 429 1.18 -8.78 9.55
CA ILE A 429 1.37 -7.83 10.65
C ILE A 429 1.93 -6.50 10.14
N PHE A 430 2.95 -6.56 9.29
CA PHE A 430 3.56 -5.36 8.71
C PHE A 430 2.55 -4.51 7.92
N ARG A 431 1.63 -5.15 7.19
CA ARG A 431 0.53 -4.48 6.49
C ARG A 431 -0.50 -3.89 7.43
N SER A 432 -0.83 -4.57 8.52
CA SER A 432 -1.73 -4.05 9.55
C SER A 432 -1.17 -2.79 10.19
N LEU A 433 0.14 -2.74 10.45
CA LEU A 433 0.82 -1.51 10.88
C LEU A 433 0.68 -0.38 9.86
N GLY A 434 0.85 -0.69 8.57
CA GLY A 434 0.66 0.29 7.50
C GLY A 434 -0.79 0.76 7.35
N ALA A 435 -1.76 -0.11 7.55
CA ALA A 435 -3.18 0.26 7.53
C ALA A 435 -3.55 1.16 8.72
N LEU A 436 -3.06 0.84 9.92
CA LEU A 436 -3.22 1.68 11.11
C LEU A 436 -2.58 3.05 10.93
N ALA A 437 -1.38 3.12 10.36
CA ALA A 437 -0.70 4.38 10.05
C ALA A 437 -1.54 5.25 9.10
N ARG A 438 -2.08 4.67 8.02
CA ARG A 438 -2.97 5.35 7.08
C ARG A 438 -4.35 5.67 7.66
N ALA A 439 -4.78 5.00 8.71
CA ALA A 439 -6.01 5.33 9.43
C ALA A 439 -5.83 6.58 10.29
N LEU A 440 -4.68 6.77 10.90
CA LEU A 440 -4.40 7.88 11.82
C LEU A 440 -3.77 9.09 11.11
N GLY A 441 -2.91 8.85 10.11
CA GLY A 441 -2.14 9.90 9.43
C GLY A 441 -2.98 11.04 8.86
N PRO A 442 -4.00 10.77 8.00
CA PRO A 442 -4.79 11.83 7.38
C PRO A 442 -5.53 12.72 8.37
N VAL A 443 -6.08 12.19 9.47
CA VAL A 443 -6.77 13.02 10.46
C VAL A 443 -5.76 13.91 11.21
N VAL A 444 -4.63 13.35 11.63
CA VAL A 444 -3.60 14.13 12.35
C VAL A 444 -2.96 15.16 11.42
N GLY A 445 -2.63 14.77 10.18
CA GLY A 445 -2.10 15.70 9.16
C GLY A 445 -3.08 16.83 8.83
N SER A 446 -4.38 16.52 8.74
CA SER A 446 -5.42 17.52 8.47
C SER A 446 -5.64 18.46 9.65
N ILE A 447 -5.59 17.96 10.90
CA ILE A 447 -5.64 18.79 12.09
C ILE A 447 -4.43 19.73 12.14
N ALA A 448 -3.21 19.21 11.89
CA ALA A 448 -2.02 20.03 11.83
C ALA A 448 -2.13 21.11 10.73
N PHE A 449 -2.57 20.71 9.51
CA PHE A 449 -2.78 21.65 8.41
C PHE A 449 -3.79 22.73 8.75
N TRP A 450 -4.87 22.37 9.44
CA TRP A 450 -5.91 23.30 9.87
C TRP A 450 -5.42 24.27 10.96
N CYS A 451 -4.72 23.76 11.99
CA CYS A 451 -4.26 24.58 13.12
C CYS A 451 -3.12 25.54 12.76
N VAL A 452 -2.08 25.03 12.09
CA VAL A 452 -0.83 25.79 11.87
C VAL A 452 -0.59 26.18 10.40
N GLY A 453 -1.49 25.79 9.51
CA GLY A 453 -1.41 26.07 8.08
C GLY A 453 -0.46 25.12 7.33
N SER A 454 -0.54 25.18 5.99
CA SER A 454 0.17 24.25 5.11
C SER A 454 1.69 24.34 5.26
N LYS A 455 2.25 25.56 5.25
CA LYS A 455 3.72 25.78 5.27
C LYS A 455 4.37 25.09 6.47
N ILE A 456 3.87 25.34 7.68
CA ILE A 456 4.44 24.79 8.92
C ILE A 456 4.21 23.26 8.97
N THR A 457 3.03 22.78 8.59
CA THR A 457 2.71 21.35 8.58
C THR A 457 3.67 20.55 7.70
N TYR A 458 3.94 21.03 6.48
CA TYR A 458 4.83 20.31 5.56
C TYR A 458 6.29 20.39 5.97
N ILE A 459 6.76 21.53 6.48
CA ILE A 459 8.15 21.67 6.95
C ILE A 459 8.36 20.82 8.20
N ALA A 460 7.49 20.94 9.20
CA ALA A 460 7.61 20.18 10.45
C ALA A 460 7.45 18.69 10.21
N GLY A 461 6.41 18.27 9.45
CA GLY A 461 6.19 16.86 9.09
C GLY A 461 7.34 16.28 8.27
N GLY A 462 7.89 17.06 7.33
CA GLY A 462 9.08 16.68 6.57
C GLY A 462 10.30 16.46 7.48
N ILE A 463 10.55 17.37 8.42
CA ILE A 463 11.65 17.25 9.39
C ILE A 463 11.43 16.05 10.32
N MET A 464 10.20 15.81 10.78
CA MET A 464 9.90 14.64 11.62
C MET A 464 10.18 13.31 10.90
N LEU A 465 10.12 13.25 9.57
CA LEU A 465 10.49 12.08 8.77
C LEU A 465 12.01 11.77 8.82
N LEU A 466 12.85 12.67 9.35
CA LEU A 466 14.24 12.34 9.67
C LEU A 466 14.34 11.25 10.75
N TYR A 467 13.38 11.18 11.67
CA TYR A 467 13.44 10.21 12.77
C TYR A 467 13.42 8.75 12.26
N PRO A 468 12.44 8.30 11.44
CA PRO A 468 12.49 6.94 10.88
C PRO A 468 13.71 6.71 9.98
N ALA A 469 14.23 7.73 9.28
CA ALA A 469 15.45 7.61 8.49
C ALA A 469 16.68 7.33 9.36
N LEU A 470 16.89 8.12 10.40
CA LEU A 470 17.97 7.96 11.37
C LEU A 470 17.82 6.63 12.15
N ALA A 471 16.60 6.27 12.53
CA ALA A 471 16.32 5.01 13.21
C ALA A 471 16.72 3.80 12.35
N LEU A 472 16.37 3.80 11.04
CA LEU A 472 16.76 2.74 10.12
C LEU A 472 18.27 2.68 9.89
N GLN A 473 18.92 3.82 9.83
CA GLN A 473 20.38 3.90 9.67
C GLN A 473 21.11 3.29 10.86
N ARG A 474 20.64 3.58 12.09
CA ARG A 474 21.23 3.07 13.33
C ARG A 474 20.86 1.63 13.64
N ALA A 475 19.77 1.13 13.10
CA ALA A 475 19.31 -0.23 13.34
C ALA A 475 20.33 -1.26 12.83
N ARG A 476 20.73 -2.17 13.72
CA ARG A 476 21.61 -3.31 13.40
C ARG A 476 20.77 -4.46 12.82
N ILE A 477 20.35 -4.30 11.56
CA ILE A 477 19.49 -5.21 10.81
C ILE A 477 20.23 -5.71 9.58
#